data_e297e6467646f46a813666f5b8b3ccc0
#
_entry.id   e297e6467646f46a813666f5b8b3ccc0
#
_cell.length_a   1.000
_cell.length_b   1.000
_cell.length_c   1.000
_cell.angle_alpha   90.00
_cell.angle_beta   90.00
_cell.angle_gamma   90.00
#
_symmetry.space_group_name_H-M   'P 1'
#
loop_
_entity.id
_entity.type
_entity.pdbx_description
1 polymer ?
#
loop_
_entity_poly.entity_id
_entity_poly.type
_entity_poly.pdbx_seq_one_letter_code
_entity_poly.pdbx_strand_id
1 'polypeptide(L)'
;MTFTETLPNKAMKHILTLIAALLLVPSAARCADADTKTLRIFIFAGQSNMVGSDSKVKDIKRFPPFAGLELAQDKVLFSYSIGREEKTTSKGWVALQPVGTMVGPELSFARRVSQNIEAPIAIIKCAAGGTTLGGDWNPDNPSGFKLYPLALQLIQSSLAELDRKKVPYRIEGFMWHQGENDMFDATFKPAYGKNLKNFLASWRRDLKTPNLKFYIGELCTKTIWGMDNRESMYAIRAGQKAVTESDPLAGYIPTSHDAVEIGGGEGLHYHYGTLGQLEHGVNYADAYLGTIGKKPASDRPFKVWPYAKGSPVKLFILAGHRNMEGERAFTQELKALAGQEALANDNGKVAFKYSIGGGYKTSNGWEPLGPTGFYDTFGPELSFASTLQGKVTGNIAIAKFTHSGSQMNDWTPQGTAAKDRNLYPQFIAFIQESIKELEAKGHPVELAGIVYHVGENDMAFGPYRSNAAKWLQSTVAKSREDLALPALKWFVSQQPPTDEKGLNRIDVTANLAAIAAADPAFIHLKAFNLPQQKEKLVITTEAIVQLGELLAESYLDSK
;
A
#
# COMPACT_ATOMS: atom_id res chain seq x y z
N MET A 1 -65.07 46.02 -21.82
CA MET A 1 -63.71 46.28 -22.26
C MET A 1 -62.86 45.10 -21.82
N THR A 2 -62.60 44.22 -22.74
CA THR A 2 -61.86 42.97 -22.64
C THR A 2 -60.38 43.22 -22.93
N PHE A 3 -59.49 42.87 -22.05
CA PHE A 3 -58.06 42.76 -22.35
C PHE A 3 -57.62 41.32 -22.12
N THR A 4 -57.34 40.62 -23.20
CA THR A 4 -56.64 39.36 -23.31
C THR A 4 -55.13 39.68 -23.49
N GLU A 5 -54.28 39.36 -22.54
CA GLU A 5 -52.85 39.35 -22.77
C GLU A 5 -52.37 37.92 -22.98
N THR A 6 -51.81 37.68 -24.14
CA THR A 6 -51.13 36.46 -24.56
C THR A 6 -49.69 36.54 -24.20
N LEU A 7 -49.20 35.60 -23.39
CA LEU A 7 -47.79 35.41 -23.06
C LEU A 7 -46.99 34.89 -24.27
N PRO A 8 -45.75 35.34 -24.49
CA PRO A 8 -45.00 35.03 -25.70
C PRO A 8 -44.37 33.63 -25.69
N ASN A 9 -44.51 32.99 -26.82
CA ASN A 9 -44.13 31.60 -27.20
C ASN A 9 -42.61 31.27 -27.12
N LYS A 10 -41.78 32.10 -26.54
CA LYS A 10 -40.30 31.88 -26.39
C LYS A 10 -39.89 31.13 -25.10
N ALA A 11 -40.70 31.21 -24.05
CA ALA A 11 -40.38 30.56 -22.77
C ALA A 11 -40.61 29.04 -22.78
N MET A 12 -41.56 28.57 -23.60
CA MET A 12 -41.92 27.15 -23.68
C MET A 12 -40.94 26.30 -24.50
N LYS A 13 -40.16 26.92 -25.42
CA LYS A 13 -39.13 26.22 -26.20
C LYS A 13 -37.85 25.95 -25.39
N HIS A 14 -37.52 26.78 -24.39
CA HIS A 14 -36.33 26.55 -23.55
C HIS A 14 -36.55 25.52 -22.45
N ILE A 15 -37.78 25.33 -21.98
CA ILE A 15 -38.10 24.30 -20.97
C ILE A 15 -38.10 22.89 -21.60
N LEU A 16 -38.57 22.75 -22.85
CA LEU A 16 -38.51 21.48 -23.59
C LEU A 16 -37.09 21.08 -24.01
N THR A 17 -36.18 22.03 -24.22
CA THR A 17 -34.77 21.76 -24.56
C THR A 17 -33.95 21.38 -23.32
N LEU A 18 -34.28 21.87 -22.13
CA LEU A 18 -33.62 21.47 -20.87
C LEU A 18 -34.04 20.05 -20.39
N ILE A 19 -35.32 19.66 -20.66
CA ILE A 19 -35.80 18.32 -20.29
C ILE A 19 -35.23 17.25 -21.25
N ALA A 20 -34.98 17.59 -22.53
CA ALA A 20 -34.33 16.68 -23.47
C ALA A 20 -32.81 16.51 -23.23
N ALA A 21 -32.14 17.50 -22.61
CA ALA A 21 -30.70 17.40 -22.26
C ALA A 21 -30.46 16.60 -20.99
N LEU A 22 -31.45 16.39 -20.11
CA LEU A 22 -31.30 15.56 -18.89
C LEU A 22 -31.54 14.05 -19.14
N LEU A 23 -31.95 13.65 -20.37
CA LEU A 23 -32.18 12.23 -20.70
C LEU A 23 -31.12 11.61 -21.60
N LEU A 24 -30.02 12.33 -21.88
CA LEU A 24 -28.84 11.83 -22.60
C LEU A 24 -27.61 11.82 -21.69
N VAL A 25 -27.73 11.29 -20.46
CA VAL A 25 -26.59 10.71 -19.78
C VAL A 25 -26.38 9.35 -20.46
N PRO A 26 -25.21 9.12 -21.10
CA PRO A 26 -24.99 7.84 -21.74
C PRO A 26 -24.99 6.76 -20.65
N SER A 27 -25.92 5.81 -20.79
CA SER A 27 -25.96 4.59 -19.95
C SER A 27 -24.78 3.64 -20.19
N ALA A 28 -23.60 4.20 -20.47
CA ALA A 28 -22.36 3.44 -20.61
C ALA A 28 -21.79 2.94 -19.27
N ALA A 29 -22.28 3.44 -18.13
CA ALA A 29 -21.82 3.00 -16.81
C ALA A 29 -22.62 1.81 -16.22
N ARG A 30 -23.72 1.38 -16.86
CA ARG A 30 -24.55 0.27 -16.36
C ARG A 30 -24.42 -1.06 -17.11
N CYS A 31 -23.60 -1.13 -18.15
CA CYS A 31 -23.52 -2.33 -19.01
C CYS A 31 -22.38 -3.30 -18.70
N ALA A 32 -21.51 -3.03 -17.70
CA ALA A 32 -20.37 -3.90 -17.44
C ALA A 32 -20.69 -5.14 -16.59
N ASP A 33 -21.83 -5.17 -15.90
CA ASP A 33 -22.17 -6.22 -14.92
C ASP A 33 -23.20 -7.25 -15.44
N ALA A 34 -23.77 -7.05 -16.61
CA ALA A 34 -24.83 -7.93 -17.13
C ALA A 34 -24.29 -9.22 -17.79
N ASP A 35 -22.99 -9.30 -18.05
CA ASP A 35 -22.37 -10.46 -18.71
C ASP A 35 -21.61 -11.33 -17.72
N THR A 36 -22.36 -12.04 -16.88
CA THR A 36 -21.84 -13.01 -15.91
C THR A 36 -21.33 -14.31 -16.56
N LYS A 37 -21.50 -14.49 -17.86
CA LYS A 37 -21.08 -15.71 -18.59
C LYS A 37 -19.76 -15.56 -19.32
N THR A 38 -19.30 -14.33 -19.58
CA THR A 38 -18.05 -14.08 -20.29
C THR A 38 -16.86 -14.21 -19.34
N LEU A 39 -15.92 -15.09 -19.67
CA LEU A 39 -14.68 -15.32 -18.91
C LEU A 39 -13.81 -14.06 -18.95
N ARG A 40 -13.45 -13.54 -17.77
CA ARG A 40 -12.57 -12.38 -17.62
C ARG A 40 -11.12 -12.83 -17.52
N ILE A 41 -10.32 -12.50 -18.51
CA ILE A 41 -8.92 -12.91 -18.59
C ILE A 41 -8.02 -11.78 -18.10
N PHE A 42 -7.10 -12.13 -17.20
CA PHE A 42 -6.05 -11.24 -16.69
C PHE A 42 -4.68 -11.83 -17.01
N ILE A 43 -3.80 -10.98 -17.53
CA ILE A 43 -2.43 -11.37 -17.89
C ILE A 43 -1.49 -10.87 -16.81
N PHE A 44 -0.62 -11.74 -16.30
CA PHE A 44 0.40 -11.43 -15.32
C PHE A 44 1.78 -11.66 -15.97
N ALA A 45 2.58 -10.61 -16.08
CA ALA A 45 3.90 -10.72 -16.69
C ALA A 45 4.94 -9.87 -15.96
N GLY A 46 6.20 -10.29 -15.99
CA GLY A 46 7.28 -9.57 -15.34
C GLY A 46 8.45 -10.47 -14.93
N GLN A 47 9.18 -10.01 -13.90
CA GLN A 47 10.36 -10.72 -13.42
C GLN A 47 10.16 -11.37 -12.05
N SER A 48 11.22 -11.50 -11.25
CA SER A 48 11.23 -12.27 -9.98
C SER A 48 10.11 -11.90 -9.01
N ASN A 49 9.77 -10.61 -8.86
CA ASN A 49 8.65 -10.17 -8.03
C ASN A 49 7.28 -10.45 -8.65
N MET A 50 7.20 -10.77 -9.93
CA MET A 50 6.00 -11.35 -10.55
C MET A 50 6.00 -12.88 -10.43
N VAL A 51 7.18 -13.53 -10.50
CA VAL A 51 7.31 -14.98 -10.25
C VAL A 51 6.83 -15.34 -8.85
N GLY A 52 7.19 -14.55 -7.84
CA GLY A 52 7.03 -14.83 -6.41
C GLY A 52 8.33 -15.34 -5.77
N SER A 53 9.49 -14.89 -6.27
CA SER A 53 10.78 -15.31 -5.71
C SER A 53 10.90 -14.98 -4.22
N ASP A 54 11.56 -15.87 -3.48
CA ASP A 54 11.76 -15.82 -2.01
C ASP A 54 10.48 -15.88 -1.17
N SER A 55 9.33 -16.07 -1.78
CA SER A 55 8.10 -16.41 -1.07
C SER A 55 7.99 -17.92 -0.81
N LYS A 56 7.15 -18.31 0.16
CA LYS A 56 6.97 -19.72 0.53
C LYS A 56 5.50 -20.03 0.79
N VAL A 57 4.95 -20.99 0.05
CA VAL A 57 3.56 -21.44 0.21
C VAL A 57 3.22 -21.82 1.66
N LYS A 58 4.16 -22.47 2.36
CA LYS A 58 3.98 -22.86 3.77
C LYS A 58 3.75 -21.68 4.71
N ASP A 59 4.19 -20.48 4.32
CA ASP A 59 4.09 -19.27 5.14
C ASP A 59 2.74 -18.55 4.97
N ILE A 60 1.92 -18.90 3.98
CA ILE A 60 0.59 -18.28 3.76
C ILE A 60 -0.27 -18.37 5.02
N LYS A 61 -0.25 -19.50 5.71
CA LYS A 61 -1.03 -19.76 6.94
C LYS A 61 -0.68 -18.83 8.11
N ARG A 62 0.49 -18.15 8.05
CA ARG A 62 0.90 -17.17 9.05
C ARG A 62 0.16 -15.83 8.91
N PHE A 63 -0.59 -15.64 7.83
CA PHE A 63 -1.25 -14.40 7.49
C PHE A 63 -2.75 -14.63 7.36
N PRO A 64 -3.51 -14.40 8.45
CA PRO A 64 -4.93 -14.77 8.53
C PRO A 64 -5.81 -14.30 7.36
N PRO A 65 -5.67 -13.08 6.82
CA PRO A 65 -6.47 -12.65 5.68
C PRO A 65 -6.25 -13.46 4.41
N PHE A 66 -5.14 -14.18 4.33
CA PHE A 66 -4.72 -14.94 3.15
C PHE A 66 -4.79 -16.46 3.31
N ALA A 67 -5.15 -16.94 4.49
CA ALA A 67 -5.30 -18.37 4.74
C ALA A 67 -6.22 -19.04 3.70
N GLY A 68 -5.84 -20.25 3.26
CA GLY A 68 -6.53 -21.00 2.21
C GLY A 68 -6.02 -20.73 0.78
N LEU A 69 -5.16 -19.71 0.56
CA LEU A 69 -4.54 -19.47 -0.77
C LEU A 69 -3.41 -20.47 -1.09
N GLU A 70 -3.00 -21.27 -0.14
CA GLU A 70 -2.13 -22.43 -0.38
C GLU A 70 -2.83 -23.58 -1.11
N LEU A 71 -4.17 -23.54 -1.21
CA LEU A 71 -5.00 -24.53 -1.86
C LEU A 71 -5.40 -24.08 -3.28
N ALA A 72 -5.86 -25.03 -4.09
CA ALA A 72 -6.38 -24.74 -5.41
C ALA A 72 -7.67 -23.91 -5.35
N GLN A 73 -7.77 -22.92 -6.23
CA GLN A 73 -8.97 -22.11 -6.49
C GLN A 73 -9.68 -22.68 -7.73
N ASP A 74 -10.45 -23.75 -7.56
CA ASP A 74 -11.02 -24.55 -8.65
C ASP A 74 -11.90 -23.80 -9.64
N LYS A 75 -12.42 -22.63 -9.23
CA LYS A 75 -13.27 -21.78 -10.07
C LYS A 75 -12.48 -20.79 -10.94
N VAL A 76 -11.16 -20.75 -10.80
CA VAL A 76 -10.27 -19.85 -11.53
C VAL A 76 -9.39 -20.65 -12.47
N LEU A 77 -9.50 -20.38 -13.77
CA LEU A 77 -8.64 -20.99 -14.77
C LEU A 77 -7.25 -20.35 -14.75
N PHE A 78 -6.22 -21.17 -14.90
CA PHE A 78 -4.83 -20.75 -14.88
C PHE A 78 -4.03 -21.40 -15.98
N SER A 79 -3.30 -20.58 -16.78
CA SER A 79 -2.32 -21.02 -17.77
C SER A 79 -1.01 -20.27 -17.50
N TYR A 80 0.11 -20.97 -17.45
CA TYR A 80 1.37 -20.33 -17.07
C TYR A 80 2.62 -20.90 -17.74
N SER A 81 3.63 -20.03 -17.82
CA SER A 81 5.03 -20.37 -18.13
C SER A 81 5.94 -19.53 -17.22
N ILE A 82 6.61 -20.17 -16.27
CA ILE A 82 7.43 -19.52 -15.25
C ILE A 82 8.85 -20.05 -15.33
N GLY A 83 9.83 -19.16 -15.36
CA GLY A 83 11.26 -19.48 -15.46
C GLY A 83 11.88 -19.05 -16.77
N ARG A 84 13.20 -19.16 -16.84
CA ARG A 84 14.03 -18.81 -18.02
C ARG A 84 14.34 -20.03 -18.87
N GLU A 85 15.44 -20.72 -18.58
CA GLU A 85 15.84 -21.97 -19.28
C GLU A 85 15.00 -23.16 -18.78
N GLU A 86 14.98 -23.37 -17.48
CA GLU A 86 14.15 -24.38 -16.83
C GLU A 86 12.76 -23.82 -16.54
N LYS A 87 11.84 -24.01 -17.49
CA LYS A 87 10.48 -23.49 -17.38
C LYS A 87 9.54 -24.50 -16.76
N THR A 88 8.75 -24.03 -15.80
CA THR A 88 7.56 -24.75 -15.33
C THR A 88 6.35 -24.20 -16.08
N THR A 89 5.68 -25.07 -16.85
CA THR A 89 4.53 -24.68 -17.68
C THR A 89 3.31 -25.53 -17.35
N SER A 90 2.13 -24.92 -17.44
CA SER A 90 0.87 -25.67 -17.38
C SER A 90 0.63 -26.44 -18.69
N LYS A 91 -0.05 -27.57 -18.60
CA LYS A 91 -0.55 -28.30 -19.77
C LYS A 91 -1.95 -27.80 -20.11
N GLY A 92 -2.03 -26.62 -20.79
CA GLY A 92 -3.30 -25.93 -21.01
C GLY A 92 -3.84 -25.28 -19.73
N TRP A 93 -5.14 -25.12 -19.66
CA TRP A 93 -5.81 -24.52 -18.52
C TRP A 93 -5.95 -25.51 -17.35
N VAL A 94 -5.51 -25.08 -16.17
CA VAL A 94 -5.61 -25.81 -14.89
C VAL A 94 -6.32 -24.93 -13.85
N ALA A 95 -6.63 -25.46 -12.67
CA ALA A 95 -7.09 -24.64 -11.53
C ALA A 95 -5.95 -23.76 -11.02
N LEU A 96 -6.28 -22.52 -10.59
CA LEU A 96 -5.28 -21.62 -10.03
C LEU A 96 -4.79 -22.14 -8.68
N GLN A 97 -3.49 -22.30 -8.57
CA GLN A 97 -2.80 -22.70 -7.33
C GLN A 97 -1.35 -22.20 -7.35
N PRO A 98 -0.66 -22.21 -6.20
CA PRO A 98 0.77 -21.94 -6.18
C PRO A 98 1.55 -22.84 -7.14
N VAL A 99 2.56 -22.28 -7.81
CA VAL A 99 3.44 -23.05 -8.69
C VAL A 99 4.71 -23.42 -7.94
N GLY A 100 4.91 -24.71 -7.73
CA GLY A 100 6.00 -25.21 -6.89
C GLY A 100 5.84 -24.76 -5.44
N THR A 101 6.87 -24.12 -4.87
CA THR A 101 6.87 -23.61 -3.49
C THR A 101 6.65 -22.11 -3.39
N MET A 102 6.46 -21.42 -4.52
CA MET A 102 6.40 -19.96 -4.62
C MET A 102 4.95 -19.45 -4.58
N VAL A 103 4.80 -18.24 -4.06
CA VAL A 103 3.54 -17.48 -3.96
C VAL A 103 3.64 -16.27 -4.87
N GLY A 104 2.82 -16.21 -5.90
CA GLY A 104 2.74 -15.03 -6.75
C GLY A 104 1.50 -14.17 -6.45
N PRO A 105 1.46 -12.93 -6.96
CA PRO A 105 0.38 -11.99 -6.71
C PRO A 105 -0.96 -12.43 -7.30
N GLU A 106 -0.96 -13.31 -8.29
CA GLU A 106 -2.17 -13.82 -8.92
C GLU A 106 -3.12 -14.55 -7.96
N LEU A 107 -2.59 -15.12 -6.87
CA LEU A 107 -3.40 -15.91 -5.93
C LEU A 107 -4.40 -15.03 -5.16
N SER A 108 -3.92 -13.98 -4.55
CA SER A 108 -4.75 -13.03 -3.79
C SER A 108 -5.57 -12.13 -4.72
N PHE A 109 -5.02 -11.76 -5.88
CA PHE A 109 -5.76 -11.06 -6.92
C PHE A 109 -7.03 -11.83 -7.31
N ALA A 110 -6.89 -13.10 -7.67
CA ALA A 110 -8.01 -13.90 -8.12
C ALA A 110 -9.10 -14.03 -7.05
N ARG A 111 -8.71 -14.32 -5.80
CA ARG A 111 -9.66 -14.39 -4.69
C ARG A 111 -10.39 -13.05 -4.49
N ARG A 112 -9.65 -11.94 -4.47
CA ARG A 112 -10.22 -10.60 -4.26
C ARG A 112 -11.18 -10.21 -5.38
N VAL A 113 -10.84 -10.48 -6.63
CA VAL A 113 -11.71 -10.20 -7.78
C VAL A 113 -12.95 -11.10 -7.74
N SER A 114 -12.79 -12.42 -7.53
CA SER A 114 -13.92 -13.36 -7.47
C SER A 114 -14.92 -13.08 -6.36
N GLN A 115 -14.49 -12.42 -5.29
CA GLN A 115 -15.38 -11.99 -4.19
C GLN A 115 -16.23 -10.76 -4.56
N ASN A 116 -15.87 -10.02 -5.61
CA ASN A 116 -16.49 -8.74 -5.95
C ASN A 116 -17.16 -8.72 -7.34
N ILE A 117 -16.95 -9.75 -8.17
CA ILE A 117 -17.65 -9.91 -9.46
C ILE A 117 -18.19 -11.35 -9.58
N GLU A 118 -19.32 -11.51 -10.28
CA GLU A 118 -19.94 -12.82 -10.50
C GLU A 118 -19.35 -13.56 -11.71
N ALA A 119 -18.75 -12.82 -12.65
CA ALA A 119 -18.19 -13.39 -13.88
C ALA A 119 -17.02 -14.34 -13.56
N PRO A 120 -16.89 -15.46 -14.28
CA PRO A 120 -15.74 -16.36 -14.14
C PRO A 120 -14.46 -15.65 -14.54
N ILE A 121 -13.34 -16.01 -13.90
CA ILE A 121 -12.03 -15.41 -14.16
C ILE A 121 -11.00 -16.44 -14.59
N ALA A 122 -10.06 -15.98 -15.40
CA ALA A 122 -8.91 -16.75 -15.82
C ALA A 122 -7.64 -15.90 -15.74
N ILE A 123 -6.53 -16.54 -15.44
CA ILE A 123 -5.21 -15.89 -15.37
C ILE A 123 -4.26 -16.58 -16.34
N ILE A 124 -3.55 -15.77 -17.11
CA ILE A 124 -2.40 -16.22 -17.92
C ILE A 124 -1.16 -15.57 -17.34
N LYS A 125 -0.19 -16.36 -16.91
CA LYS A 125 1.04 -15.85 -16.29
C LYS A 125 2.27 -16.24 -17.06
N CYS A 126 3.09 -15.24 -17.45
CA CYS A 126 4.43 -15.44 -17.98
C CYS A 126 5.42 -14.59 -17.19
N ALA A 127 6.31 -15.22 -16.43
CA ALA A 127 7.23 -14.48 -15.57
C ALA A 127 8.57 -15.21 -15.44
N ALA A 128 9.67 -14.44 -15.42
CA ALA A 128 11.01 -15.01 -15.28
C ALA A 128 11.94 -14.06 -14.52
N GLY A 129 12.60 -14.54 -13.47
CA GLY A 129 13.52 -13.75 -12.65
C GLY A 129 14.75 -13.31 -13.45
N GLY A 130 15.30 -12.13 -13.08
CA GLY A 130 16.54 -11.64 -13.66
C GLY A 130 16.42 -11.15 -15.12
N THR A 131 15.27 -10.63 -15.53
CA THR A 131 15.00 -10.24 -16.93
C THR A 131 14.81 -8.73 -17.08
N THR A 132 15.07 -8.20 -18.29
CA THR A 132 15.06 -6.77 -18.61
C THR A 132 13.97 -6.41 -19.58
N LEU A 133 13.38 -5.23 -19.43
CA LEU A 133 12.42 -4.69 -20.39
C LEU A 133 13.12 -4.25 -21.68
N GLY A 134 14.33 -3.69 -21.55
CA GLY A 134 15.12 -3.27 -22.71
C GLY A 134 15.62 -4.41 -23.59
N GLY A 135 15.69 -5.64 -23.05
CA GLY A 135 16.20 -6.83 -23.72
C GLY A 135 15.18 -7.95 -23.85
N ASP A 136 15.00 -8.74 -22.80
CA ASP A 136 14.19 -9.97 -22.81
C ASP A 136 12.73 -9.72 -23.19
N TRP A 137 12.17 -8.62 -22.71
CA TRP A 137 10.78 -8.22 -22.95
C TRP A 137 10.62 -7.19 -24.07
N ASN A 138 11.70 -6.85 -24.79
CA ASN A 138 11.62 -5.90 -25.90
C ASN A 138 10.80 -6.49 -27.06
N PRO A 139 9.69 -5.84 -27.48
CA PRO A 139 8.83 -6.39 -28.54
C PRO A 139 9.46 -6.33 -29.94
N ASP A 140 10.32 -5.33 -30.20
CA ASP A 140 10.88 -5.10 -31.54
C ASP A 140 12.19 -5.83 -31.76
N ASN A 141 13.01 -5.94 -30.71
CA ASN A 141 14.32 -6.60 -30.78
C ASN A 141 14.57 -7.41 -29.50
N PRO A 142 13.83 -8.51 -29.30
CA PRO A 142 13.98 -9.34 -28.12
C PRO A 142 15.36 -10.03 -28.09
N SER A 143 16.07 -9.83 -26.97
CA SER A 143 17.37 -10.43 -26.70
C SER A 143 17.31 -11.33 -25.46
N GLY A 144 18.43 -11.88 -25.03
CA GLY A 144 18.50 -12.75 -23.86
C GLY A 144 17.52 -13.93 -23.97
N PHE A 145 16.58 -14.02 -23.03
CA PHE A 145 15.59 -15.12 -22.98
C PHE A 145 14.38 -14.93 -23.90
N LYS A 146 14.30 -13.82 -24.60
CA LYS A 146 13.25 -13.50 -25.60
C LYS A 146 11.83 -13.74 -25.08
N LEU A 147 11.51 -13.17 -23.92
CA LEU A 147 10.27 -13.46 -23.21
C LEU A 147 9.03 -12.87 -23.87
N TYR A 148 9.15 -11.74 -24.58
CA TYR A 148 8.00 -11.15 -25.27
C TYR A 148 7.34 -12.12 -26.26
N PRO A 149 8.06 -12.71 -27.24
CA PRO A 149 7.45 -13.67 -28.15
C PRO A 149 6.97 -14.96 -27.46
N LEU A 150 7.66 -15.41 -26.42
CA LEU A 150 7.22 -16.59 -25.64
C LEU A 150 5.91 -16.33 -24.89
N ALA A 151 5.78 -15.16 -24.27
CA ALA A 151 4.55 -14.77 -23.59
C ALA A 151 3.39 -14.58 -24.59
N LEU A 152 3.66 -13.99 -25.74
CA LEU A 152 2.67 -13.85 -26.82
C LEU A 152 2.17 -15.21 -27.30
N GLN A 153 3.07 -16.16 -27.49
CA GLN A 153 2.73 -17.53 -27.89
C GLN A 153 1.88 -18.23 -26.81
N LEU A 154 2.25 -18.11 -25.53
CA LEU A 154 1.46 -18.67 -24.42
C LEU A 154 0.05 -18.09 -24.41
N ILE A 155 -0.10 -16.77 -24.51
CA ILE A 155 -1.39 -16.11 -24.52
C ILE A 155 -2.22 -16.58 -25.72
N GLN A 156 -1.68 -16.52 -26.91
CA GLN A 156 -2.38 -16.93 -28.14
C GLN A 156 -2.82 -18.40 -28.09
N SER A 157 -1.97 -19.31 -27.62
CA SER A 157 -2.32 -20.73 -27.49
C SER A 157 -3.42 -20.96 -26.44
N SER A 158 -3.38 -20.24 -25.33
CA SER A 158 -4.41 -20.30 -24.28
C SER A 158 -5.76 -19.78 -24.78
N LEU A 159 -5.77 -18.68 -25.53
CA LEU A 159 -6.98 -18.13 -26.14
C LEU A 159 -7.55 -19.07 -27.22
N ALA A 160 -6.70 -19.64 -28.09
CA ALA A 160 -7.11 -20.58 -29.09
C ALA A 160 -7.74 -21.86 -28.51
N GLU A 161 -7.36 -22.27 -27.30
CA GLU A 161 -8.02 -23.36 -26.59
C GLU A 161 -9.45 -22.98 -26.17
N LEU A 162 -9.66 -21.76 -25.68
CA LEU A 162 -11.00 -21.25 -25.35
C LEU A 162 -11.88 -21.13 -26.60
N ASP A 163 -11.32 -20.64 -27.71
CA ASP A 163 -12.03 -20.54 -28.99
C ASP A 163 -12.49 -21.92 -29.49
N ARG A 164 -11.64 -22.93 -29.43
CA ARG A 164 -12.00 -24.32 -29.77
C ARG A 164 -13.11 -24.87 -28.89
N LYS A 165 -13.12 -24.48 -27.60
CA LYS A 165 -14.15 -24.87 -26.61
C LYS A 165 -15.39 -23.98 -26.67
N LYS A 166 -15.40 -22.95 -27.53
CA LYS A 166 -16.46 -21.94 -27.66
C LYS A 166 -16.79 -21.25 -26.34
N VAL A 167 -15.80 -21.02 -25.51
CA VAL A 167 -15.94 -20.26 -24.26
C VAL A 167 -15.82 -18.78 -24.58
N PRO A 168 -16.85 -17.95 -24.33
CA PRO A 168 -16.76 -16.52 -24.53
C PRO A 168 -15.80 -15.92 -23.50
N TYR A 169 -14.88 -15.06 -23.96
CA TYR A 169 -13.92 -14.39 -23.07
C TYR A 169 -13.66 -12.94 -23.47
N ARG A 170 -13.08 -12.20 -22.52
CA ARG A 170 -12.58 -10.84 -22.72
C ARG A 170 -11.30 -10.64 -21.93
N ILE A 171 -10.26 -10.07 -22.54
CA ILE A 171 -9.04 -9.66 -21.84
C ILE A 171 -9.33 -8.34 -21.12
N GLU A 172 -9.27 -8.37 -19.79
CA GLU A 172 -9.66 -7.26 -18.93
C GLU A 172 -8.49 -6.38 -18.48
N GLY A 173 -7.32 -6.98 -18.31
CA GLY A 173 -6.16 -6.26 -17.81
C GLY A 173 -4.86 -7.02 -17.93
N PHE A 174 -3.77 -6.25 -17.95
CA PHE A 174 -2.40 -6.72 -17.99
C PHE A 174 -1.66 -6.18 -16.75
N MET A 175 -1.26 -7.08 -15.84
CA MET A 175 -0.51 -6.79 -14.63
C MET A 175 0.98 -6.95 -14.92
N TRP A 176 1.73 -5.87 -14.71
CA TRP A 176 3.15 -5.82 -15.01
C TRP A 176 3.98 -5.46 -13.78
N HIS A 177 4.97 -6.27 -13.43
CA HIS A 177 5.94 -5.96 -12.40
C HIS A 177 7.35 -6.34 -12.83
N GLN A 178 8.16 -5.34 -13.16
CA GLN A 178 9.51 -5.50 -13.65
C GLN A 178 10.25 -4.16 -13.58
N GLY A 179 11.57 -4.15 -13.57
CA GLY A 179 12.42 -2.98 -13.62
C GLY A 179 13.73 -3.15 -12.86
N GLU A 180 13.83 -4.14 -11.96
CA GLU A 180 14.99 -4.35 -11.10
C GLU A 180 16.26 -4.61 -11.91
N ASN A 181 16.19 -5.38 -12.97
CA ASN A 181 17.38 -5.68 -13.79
C ASN A 181 17.75 -4.53 -14.73
N ASP A 182 16.78 -3.75 -15.21
CA ASP A 182 17.08 -2.54 -16.00
C ASP A 182 17.83 -1.48 -15.19
N MET A 183 17.74 -1.48 -13.84
CA MET A 183 18.51 -0.59 -12.97
C MET A 183 20.02 -0.70 -13.16
N PHE A 184 20.53 -1.88 -13.54
CA PHE A 184 21.96 -2.17 -13.66
C PHE A 184 22.50 -1.93 -15.06
N ASP A 185 21.63 -1.74 -16.06
CA ASP A 185 22.06 -1.48 -17.44
C ASP A 185 22.06 0.02 -17.74
N ALA A 186 23.22 0.53 -18.15
CA ALA A 186 23.41 1.95 -18.43
C ALA A 186 22.55 2.46 -19.61
N THR A 187 22.14 1.57 -20.52
CA THR A 187 21.29 1.88 -21.66
C THR A 187 19.81 1.73 -21.35
N PHE A 188 19.45 0.67 -20.63
CA PHE A 188 18.03 0.35 -20.36
C PHE A 188 17.43 1.24 -19.28
N LYS A 189 18.19 1.55 -18.23
CA LYS A 189 17.72 2.42 -17.14
C LYS A 189 17.18 3.76 -17.63
N PRO A 190 17.93 4.61 -18.37
CA PRO A 190 17.40 5.88 -18.85
C PRO A 190 16.31 5.74 -19.92
N ALA A 191 16.30 4.61 -20.65
CA ALA A 191 15.32 4.33 -21.69
C ALA A 191 14.04 3.63 -21.17
N TYR A 192 13.94 3.31 -19.87
CA TYR A 192 12.89 2.47 -19.33
C TYR A 192 11.48 2.98 -19.68
N GLY A 193 11.19 4.25 -19.46
CA GLY A 193 9.87 4.82 -19.79
C GLY A 193 9.53 4.72 -21.27
N LYS A 194 10.50 4.95 -22.17
CA LYS A 194 10.33 4.75 -23.63
C LYS A 194 10.04 3.30 -23.95
N ASN A 195 10.82 2.37 -23.39
CA ASN A 195 10.65 0.95 -23.60
C ASN A 195 9.29 0.47 -23.08
N LEU A 196 8.86 0.95 -21.91
CA LEU A 196 7.55 0.61 -21.33
C LEU A 196 6.41 1.13 -22.21
N LYS A 197 6.47 2.34 -22.70
CA LYS A 197 5.46 2.88 -23.63
C LYS A 197 5.33 2.03 -24.90
N ASN A 198 6.46 1.65 -25.49
CA ASN A 198 6.48 0.77 -26.66
C ASN A 198 5.92 -0.63 -26.35
N PHE A 199 6.26 -1.17 -25.18
CA PHE A 199 5.77 -2.46 -24.70
C PHE A 199 4.23 -2.47 -24.59
N LEU A 200 3.64 -1.46 -23.98
CA LEU A 200 2.18 -1.33 -23.86
C LEU A 200 1.49 -1.26 -25.25
N ALA A 201 2.05 -0.44 -26.14
CA ALA A 201 1.52 -0.29 -27.50
C ALA A 201 1.60 -1.60 -28.29
N SER A 202 2.69 -2.33 -28.16
CA SER A 202 2.90 -3.61 -28.85
C SER A 202 1.93 -4.69 -28.36
N TRP A 203 1.69 -4.80 -27.05
CA TRP A 203 0.68 -5.73 -26.54
C TRP A 203 -0.74 -5.42 -27.03
N ARG A 204 -1.13 -4.15 -27.05
CA ARG A 204 -2.44 -3.72 -27.60
C ARG A 204 -2.59 -4.11 -29.06
N ARG A 205 -1.55 -3.93 -29.84
CA ARG A 205 -1.51 -4.30 -31.27
C ARG A 205 -1.57 -5.83 -31.46
N ASP A 206 -0.68 -6.57 -30.78
CA ASP A 206 -0.46 -8.00 -31.05
C ASP A 206 -1.59 -8.87 -30.47
N LEU A 207 -2.24 -8.40 -29.40
CA LEU A 207 -3.45 -9.02 -28.87
C LEU A 207 -4.75 -8.49 -29.52
N LYS A 208 -4.65 -7.54 -30.44
CA LYS A 208 -5.80 -6.88 -31.10
C LYS A 208 -6.81 -6.30 -30.08
N THR A 209 -6.31 -5.80 -28.97
CA THR A 209 -7.09 -5.26 -27.85
C THR A 209 -6.66 -3.82 -27.60
N PRO A 210 -7.12 -2.84 -28.41
CA PRO A 210 -6.62 -1.45 -28.34
C PRO A 210 -6.92 -0.76 -27.01
N ASN A 211 -7.96 -1.19 -26.30
CA ASN A 211 -8.36 -0.66 -25.01
C ASN A 211 -7.87 -1.48 -23.81
N LEU A 212 -6.85 -2.34 -24.02
CA LEU A 212 -6.26 -3.14 -22.95
C LEU A 212 -5.70 -2.23 -21.86
N LYS A 213 -6.19 -2.40 -20.63
CA LYS A 213 -5.71 -1.69 -19.46
C LYS A 213 -4.45 -2.35 -18.90
N PHE A 214 -3.48 -1.52 -18.53
CA PHE A 214 -2.27 -1.96 -17.87
C PHE A 214 -2.22 -1.50 -16.41
N TYR A 215 -1.77 -2.36 -15.54
CA TYR A 215 -1.57 -2.11 -14.12
C TYR A 215 -0.08 -2.32 -13.83
N ILE A 216 0.65 -1.21 -13.70
CA ILE A 216 2.12 -1.20 -13.59
C ILE A 216 2.48 -1.16 -12.12
N GLY A 217 3.00 -2.27 -11.59
CA GLY A 217 3.48 -2.34 -10.22
C GLY A 217 4.70 -1.44 -10.01
N GLU A 218 4.61 -0.59 -8.98
CA GLU A 218 5.70 0.29 -8.58
C GLU A 218 6.96 -0.51 -8.27
N LEU A 219 8.09 -0.14 -8.84
CA LEU A 219 9.36 -0.73 -8.45
C LEU A 219 9.76 -0.29 -7.04
N CYS A 220 9.90 -1.21 -6.10
CA CYS A 220 10.24 -0.91 -4.71
C CYS A 220 11.47 -1.68 -4.20
N THR A 221 12.48 -1.82 -5.04
CA THR A 221 13.74 -2.49 -4.72
C THR A 221 14.81 -1.47 -4.31
N LYS A 222 15.03 -1.30 -3.02
CA LYS A 222 15.92 -0.28 -2.45
C LYS A 222 17.36 -0.75 -2.36
N THR A 223 17.56 -2.00 -2.01
CA THR A 223 18.88 -2.62 -1.82
C THR A 223 18.93 -3.95 -2.56
N ILE A 224 20.06 -4.21 -3.22
CA ILE A 224 20.38 -5.52 -3.79
C ILE A 224 21.80 -5.85 -3.38
N TRP A 225 22.03 -7.03 -2.82
CA TRP A 225 23.35 -7.48 -2.32
C TRP A 225 24.06 -6.47 -1.39
N GLY A 226 23.27 -5.80 -0.55
CA GLY A 226 23.80 -4.80 0.39
C GLY A 226 24.14 -3.44 -0.24
N MET A 227 23.95 -3.25 -1.54
CA MET A 227 24.14 -1.98 -2.22
C MET A 227 22.87 -1.14 -2.18
N ASP A 228 23.01 0.17 -1.96
CA ASP A 228 21.91 1.12 -2.08
C ASP A 228 21.60 1.39 -3.56
N ASN A 229 20.44 0.93 -4.02
CA ASN A 229 19.99 1.09 -5.41
C ASN A 229 18.87 2.12 -5.57
N ARG A 230 18.58 2.92 -4.53
CA ARG A 230 17.45 3.84 -4.54
C ARG A 230 17.49 4.83 -5.71
N GLU A 231 18.64 5.41 -6.03
CA GLU A 231 18.77 6.33 -7.16
C GLU A 231 18.36 5.67 -8.49
N SER A 232 18.83 4.46 -8.74
CA SER A 232 18.46 3.70 -9.93
C SER A 232 16.98 3.28 -9.91
N MET A 233 16.47 2.88 -8.74
CA MET A 233 15.06 2.57 -8.55
C MET A 233 14.18 3.79 -8.90
N TYR A 234 14.57 4.98 -8.43
CA TYR A 234 13.82 6.20 -8.73
C TYR A 234 13.82 6.57 -10.21
N ALA A 235 14.91 6.28 -10.93
CA ALA A 235 14.96 6.49 -12.37
C ALA A 235 13.96 5.57 -13.11
N ILE A 236 13.86 4.30 -12.71
CA ILE A 236 12.85 3.37 -13.26
C ILE A 236 11.43 3.84 -12.90
N ARG A 237 11.18 4.20 -11.65
CA ARG A 237 9.86 4.69 -11.20
C ARG A 237 9.43 5.95 -11.92
N ALA A 238 10.35 6.87 -12.18
CA ALA A 238 10.06 8.07 -12.99
C ALA A 238 9.58 7.68 -14.41
N GLY A 239 10.19 6.66 -15.01
CA GLY A 239 9.74 6.09 -16.28
C GLY A 239 8.35 5.45 -16.19
N GLN A 240 8.07 4.69 -15.12
CA GLN A 240 6.75 4.10 -14.87
C GLN A 240 5.67 5.18 -14.72
N LYS A 241 5.92 6.22 -13.91
CA LYS A 241 5.00 7.34 -13.69
C LYS A 241 4.74 8.12 -14.97
N ALA A 242 5.77 8.50 -15.71
CA ALA A 242 5.62 9.23 -16.97
C ALA A 242 4.73 8.50 -17.99
N VAL A 243 4.80 7.16 -18.03
CA VAL A 243 3.92 6.36 -18.90
C VAL A 243 2.50 6.36 -18.38
N THR A 244 2.28 6.11 -17.09
CA THR A 244 0.92 6.03 -16.51
C THR A 244 0.22 7.38 -16.48
N GLU A 245 0.95 8.49 -16.37
CA GLU A 245 0.41 9.86 -16.47
C GLU A 245 0.01 10.24 -17.91
N SER A 246 0.70 9.68 -18.91
CA SER A 246 0.44 9.98 -20.33
C SER A 246 -0.52 9.01 -21.01
N ASP A 247 -0.83 7.86 -20.41
CA ASP A 247 -1.68 6.82 -20.96
C ASP A 247 -2.89 6.57 -20.01
N PRO A 248 -4.11 7.02 -20.37
CA PRO A 248 -5.30 6.86 -19.51
C PRO A 248 -5.73 5.40 -19.32
N LEU A 249 -5.16 4.46 -20.07
CA LEU A 249 -5.39 3.03 -19.93
C LEU A 249 -4.27 2.34 -19.11
N ALA A 250 -3.35 3.10 -18.51
CA ALA A 250 -2.31 2.59 -17.65
C ALA A 250 -2.42 3.15 -16.23
N GLY A 251 -2.48 2.30 -15.22
CA GLY A 251 -2.51 2.65 -13.81
C GLY A 251 -1.18 2.35 -13.12
N TYR A 252 -0.69 3.28 -12.30
CA TYR A 252 0.45 3.08 -11.40
C TYR A 252 -0.03 2.41 -10.12
N ILE A 253 0.49 1.23 -9.81
CA ILE A 253 0.06 0.44 -8.66
C ILE A 253 1.12 0.52 -7.57
N PRO A 254 0.83 1.18 -6.46
CA PRO A 254 1.78 1.32 -5.36
C PRO A 254 2.11 -0.02 -4.73
N THR A 255 3.40 -0.19 -4.39
CA THR A 255 3.92 -1.36 -3.68
C THR A 255 4.86 -0.97 -2.54
N SER A 256 5.18 0.30 -2.39
CA SER A 256 6.15 0.76 -1.39
C SER A 256 5.66 0.62 0.05
N HIS A 257 4.39 0.35 0.24
CA HIS A 257 3.76 0.03 1.53
C HIS A 257 3.55 -1.48 1.73
N ASP A 258 3.82 -2.30 0.71
CA ASP A 258 3.73 -3.76 0.86
C ASP A 258 4.84 -4.26 1.78
N ALA A 259 4.53 -5.34 2.49
CA ALA A 259 5.50 -6.00 3.35
C ALA A 259 6.68 -6.54 2.54
N VAL A 260 7.88 -6.20 2.97
CA VAL A 260 9.12 -6.77 2.44
C VAL A 260 9.77 -7.54 3.58
N GLU A 261 10.21 -8.77 3.34
CA GLU A 261 10.94 -9.54 4.35
C GLU A 261 12.19 -8.77 4.78
N ILE A 262 12.30 -8.44 6.07
CA ILE A 262 13.47 -7.81 6.70
C ILE A 262 14.17 -8.86 7.55
N GLY A 263 15.49 -8.92 7.49
CA GLY A 263 16.29 -9.81 8.34
C GLY A 263 16.57 -11.18 7.73
N GLY A 264 16.64 -11.28 6.44
CA GLY A 264 17.09 -12.49 5.72
C GLY A 264 18.62 -12.67 5.68
N GLY A 265 19.34 -12.36 6.76
CA GLY A 265 20.75 -12.73 6.96
C GLY A 265 21.80 -11.98 6.13
N GLU A 266 21.45 -11.18 5.12
CA GLU A 266 22.41 -10.47 4.25
C GLU A 266 21.94 -9.09 3.78
N GLY A 267 20.89 -8.52 4.38
CA GLY A 267 20.38 -7.19 4.02
C GLY A 267 19.78 -7.12 2.62
N LEU A 268 19.32 -8.26 2.10
CA LEU A 268 18.77 -8.38 0.76
C LEU A 268 17.26 -8.14 0.81
N HIS A 269 16.84 -6.92 0.50
CA HIS A 269 15.42 -6.54 0.49
C HIS A 269 14.99 -6.16 -0.92
N TYR A 270 15.10 -7.09 -1.86
CA TYR A 270 14.68 -6.86 -3.23
C TYR A 270 13.50 -7.75 -3.68
N HIS A 271 13.15 -8.77 -2.90
CA HIS A 271 11.94 -9.55 -3.10
C HIS A 271 10.94 -9.33 -1.96
N TYR A 272 9.65 -9.33 -2.27
CA TYR A 272 8.58 -9.03 -1.31
C TYR A 272 8.38 -10.11 -0.24
N GLY A 273 8.80 -11.36 -0.50
CA GLY A 273 8.43 -12.47 0.36
C GLY A 273 6.95 -12.84 0.27
N THR A 274 6.48 -13.73 1.14
CA THR A 274 5.13 -14.30 1.02
C THR A 274 4.03 -13.27 1.25
N LEU A 275 4.12 -12.47 2.32
CA LEU A 275 3.08 -11.48 2.62
C LEU A 275 3.03 -10.40 1.55
N GLY A 276 4.16 -9.79 1.20
CA GLY A 276 4.18 -8.72 0.21
C GLY A 276 3.71 -9.14 -1.17
N GLN A 277 3.95 -10.41 -1.58
CA GLN A 277 3.38 -10.93 -2.83
C GLN A 277 1.85 -10.99 -2.79
N LEU A 278 1.28 -11.40 -1.66
CA LEU A 278 -0.17 -11.48 -1.46
C LEU A 278 -0.80 -10.07 -1.39
N GLU A 279 -0.15 -9.14 -0.73
CA GLU A 279 -0.56 -7.73 -0.66
C GLU A 279 -0.53 -7.07 -2.04
N HIS A 280 0.53 -7.33 -2.81
CA HIS A 280 0.65 -6.84 -4.18
C HIS A 280 -0.49 -7.34 -5.09
N GLY A 281 -0.90 -8.60 -4.93
CA GLY A 281 -2.07 -9.13 -5.64
C GLY A 281 -3.38 -8.42 -5.28
N VAL A 282 -3.58 -8.07 -4.00
CA VAL A 282 -4.74 -7.27 -3.57
C VAL A 282 -4.70 -5.87 -4.19
N ASN A 283 -3.52 -5.23 -4.24
CA ASN A 283 -3.38 -3.90 -4.85
C ASN A 283 -3.77 -3.90 -6.33
N TYR A 284 -3.34 -4.90 -7.09
CA TYR A 284 -3.79 -5.08 -8.47
C TYR A 284 -5.30 -5.30 -8.57
N ALA A 285 -5.86 -6.13 -7.69
CA ALA A 285 -7.29 -6.40 -7.68
C ALA A 285 -8.11 -5.14 -7.37
N ASP A 286 -7.73 -4.38 -6.33
CA ASP A 286 -8.43 -3.15 -5.95
C ASP A 286 -8.31 -2.06 -7.02
N ALA A 287 -7.18 -1.98 -7.71
CA ALA A 287 -7.02 -1.09 -8.86
C ALA A 287 -7.97 -1.47 -10.01
N TYR A 288 -8.04 -2.75 -10.37
CA TYR A 288 -8.99 -3.23 -11.36
C TYR A 288 -10.44 -2.97 -10.93
N LEU A 289 -10.82 -3.37 -9.72
CA LEU A 289 -12.17 -3.17 -9.18
C LEU A 289 -12.55 -1.69 -9.15
N GLY A 290 -11.61 -0.81 -8.86
CA GLY A 290 -11.79 0.64 -8.95
C GLY A 290 -12.18 1.11 -10.35
N THR A 291 -11.58 0.54 -11.40
CA THR A 291 -11.89 0.91 -12.80
C THR A 291 -13.27 0.46 -13.28
N ILE A 292 -13.91 -0.45 -12.56
CA ILE A 292 -15.27 -0.95 -12.84
C ILE A 292 -16.29 -0.53 -11.77
N GLY A 293 -15.92 0.36 -10.84
CA GLY A 293 -16.79 0.88 -9.79
C GLY A 293 -17.17 -0.15 -8.70
N LYS A 294 -16.37 -1.20 -8.54
CA LYS A 294 -16.61 -2.30 -7.58
C LYS A 294 -15.64 -2.30 -6.40
N LYS A 295 -14.75 -1.29 -6.28
CA LYS A 295 -13.86 -1.20 -5.11
C LYS A 295 -14.71 -1.04 -3.85
N PRO A 296 -14.53 -1.88 -2.81
CA PRO A 296 -15.27 -1.74 -1.56
C PRO A 296 -15.06 -0.36 -0.94
N ALA A 297 -16.13 0.25 -0.43
CA ALA A 297 -16.04 1.48 0.33
C ALA A 297 -15.28 1.24 1.63
N SER A 298 -14.37 2.15 1.97
CA SER A 298 -13.61 2.11 3.23
C SER A 298 -14.06 3.17 4.24
N ASP A 299 -14.93 4.09 3.84
CA ASP A 299 -15.36 5.21 4.67
C ASP A 299 -16.28 4.74 5.80
N ARG A 300 -15.98 5.21 7.02
CA ARG A 300 -16.75 4.90 8.24
C ARG A 300 -17.13 6.21 8.95
N PRO A 301 -18.00 7.04 8.34
CA PRO A 301 -18.32 8.34 8.92
C PRO A 301 -19.05 8.19 10.26
N PHE A 302 -18.84 9.15 11.16
CA PHE A 302 -19.66 9.26 12.36
C PHE A 302 -21.14 9.43 12.00
N LYS A 303 -22.00 8.64 12.60
CA LYS A 303 -23.46 8.88 12.55
C LYS A 303 -23.84 10.11 13.36
N VAL A 304 -23.19 10.31 14.50
CA VAL A 304 -23.31 11.47 15.37
C VAL A 304 -21.93 11.82 15.89
N TRP A 305 -21.54 13.09 15.76
CA TRP A 305 -20.24 13.55 16.24
C TRP A 305 -20.12 13.37 17.76
N PRO A 306 -19.03 12.78 18.30
CA PRO A 306 -19.00 12.31 19.69
C PRO A 306 -18.76 13.41 20.72
N TYR A 307 -18.31 14.60 20.33
CA TYR A 307 -17.92 15.64 21.27
C TYR A 307 -18.96 16.76 21.33
N ALA A 308 -19.26 17.22 22.56
CA ALA A 308 -20.10 18.37 22.75
C ALA A 308 -19.43 19.65 22.19
N LYS A 309 -20.19 20.49 21.50
CA LYS A 309 -19.68 21.75 20.93
C LYS A 309 -18.98 22.60 22.00
N GLY A 310 -17.81 23.13 21.69
CA GLY A 310 -17.00 23.94 22.60
C GLY A 310 -16.17 23.14 23.61
N SER A 311 -16.33 21.83 23.68
CA SER A 311 -15.48 21.00 24.54
C SER A 311 -14.06 20.87 23.98
N PRO A 312 -13.01 20.94 24.83
CA PRO A 312 -11.63 20.85 24.39
C PRO A 312 -11.29 19.42 23.90
N VAL A 313 -10.41 19.35 22.90
CA VAL A 313 -9.91 18.10 22.32
C VAL A 313 -8.39 18.03 22.45
N LYS A 314 -7.90 16.94 23.01
CA LYS A 314 -6.48 16.57 22.99
C LYS A 314 -6.21 15.76 21.74
N LEU A 315 -5.44 16.34 20.82
CA LEU A 315 -5.03 15.71 19.58
C LEU A 315 -3.67 15.04 19.78
N PHE A 316 -3.60 13.76 19.50
CA PHE A 316 -2.36 12.97 19.44
C PHE A 316 -2.03 12.63 17.98
N ILE A 317 -0.79 12.85 17.59
CA ILE A 317 -0.30 12.44 16.28
C ILE A 317 0.48 11.14 16.44
N LEU A 318 0.05 10.07 15.79
CA LEU A 318 0.79 8.81 15.72
C LEU A 318 1.49 8.72 14.38
N ALA A 319 2.82 8.65 14.39
CA ALA A 319 3.60 8.68 13.17
C ALA A 319 4.76 7.67 13.19
N GLY A 320 5.19 7.21 12.04
CA GLY A 320 6.29 6.26 11.91
C GLY A 320 6.16 5.30 10.72
N HIS A 321 6.72 4.12 10.91
CA HIS A 321 6.96 3.15 9.85
C HIS A 321 6.10 1.89 10.03
N ARG A 322 6.67 0.71 9.80
CA ARG A 322 5.96 -0.60 9.77
C ARG A 322 5.19 -0.92 11.06
N ASN A 323 5.84 -0.80 12.22
CA ASN A 323 5.18 -1.13 13.49
C ASN A 323 4.11 -0.08 13.85
N MET A 324 4.35 1.20 13.54
CA MET A 324 3.33 2.22 13.74
C MET A 324 2.16 2.07 12.75
N GLU A 325 2.41 1.60 11.55
CA GLU A 325 1.35 1.25 10.59
C GLU A 325 0.58 0.00 11.02
N GLY A 326 1.28 -0.96 11.65
CA GLY A 326 0.72 -2.23 12.10
C GLY A 326 0.77 -3.33 11.03
N GLU A 327 1.81 -3.32 10.20
CA GLU A 327 1.95 -4.20 9.02
C GLU A 327 1.71 -5.70 9.32
N ARG A 328 2.07 -6.14 10.53
CA ARG A 328 1.95 -7.55 10.96
C ARG A 328 0.91 -7.78 12.06
N ALA A 329 0.09 -6.79 12.34
CA ALA A 329 -0.95 -6.88 13.35
C ALA A 329 -2.32 -7.07 12.67
N PHE A 330 -2.85 -8.28 12.72
CA PHE A 330 -4.09 -8.64 12.02
C PHE A 330 -5.31 -8.54 12.94
N THR A 331 -6.38 -7.92 12.45
CA THR A 331 -7.64 -7.76 13.19
C THR A 331 -8.24 -9.10 13.61
N GLN A 332 -8.05 -10.16 12.81
CA GLN A 332 -8.51 -11.50 13.16
C GLN A 332 -7.78 -12.06 14.38
N GLU A 333 -6.47 -11.82 14.49
CA GLU A 333 -5.68 -12.22 15.67
C GLU A 333 -6.06 -11.38 16.90
N LEU A 334 -6.33 -10.08 16.72
CA LEU A 334 -6.80 -9.19 17.79
C LEU A 334 -8.12 -9.68 18.38
N LYS A 335 -9.07 -10.12 17.56
CA LYS A 335 -10.33 -10.71 18.01
C LYS A 335 -10.16 -12.00 18.81
N ALA A 336 -9.04 -12.70 18.65
CA ALA A 336 -8.71 -13.90 19.38
C ALA A 336 -7.79 -13.65 20.59
N LEU A 337 -7.31 -12.43 20.79
CA LEU A 337 -6.40 -12.07 21.87
C LEU A 337 -7.19 -11.80 23.15
N ALA A 338 -7.04 -12.70 24.15
CA ALA A 338 -7.81 -12.68 25.38
C ALA A 338 -7.75 -11.34 26.12
N GLY A 339 -8.92 -10.76 26.39
CA GLY A 339 -9.07 -9.47 27.08
C GLY A 339 -8.87 -8.25 26.20
N GLN A 340 -8.56 -8.40 24.91
CA GLN A 340 -8.31 -7.31 23.95
C GLN A 340 -9.31 -7.31 22.78
N GLU A 341 -10.26 -8.23 22.76
CA GLU A 341 -11.21 -8.44 21.67
C GLU A 341 -12.02 -7.17 21.33
N ALA A 342 -12.32 -6.38 22.35
CA ALA A 342 -13.07 -5.13 22.22
C ALA A 342 -12.35 -4.08 21.35
N LEU A 343 -11.02 -4.11 21.28
CA LEU A 343 -10.23 -3.20 20.46
C LEU A 343 -10.48 -3.40 18.96
N ALA A 344 -10.96 -4.57 18.55
CA ALA A 344 -11.28 -4.85 17.15
C ALA A 344 -12.59 -4.18 16.69
N ASN A 345 -13.36 -3.58 17.59
CA ASN A 345 -14.60 -2.87 17.27
C ASN A 345 -14.37 -1.37 17.17
N ASP A 346 -15.24 -0.70 16.44
CA ASP A 346 -15.20 0.76 16.33
C ASP A 346 -15.47 1.42 17.69
N ASN A 347 -14.56 2.30 18.09
CA ASN A 347 -14.70 3.14 19.28
C ASN A 347 -15.28 4.50 18.89
N GLY A 348 -16.59 4.63 18.95
CA GLY A 348 -17.32 5.85 18.61
C GLY A 348 -17.08 7.04 19.56
N LYS A 349 -16.26 6.90 20.61
CA LYS A 349 -15.92 7.99 21.55
C LYS A 349 -14.60 8.68 21.20
N VAL A 350 -13.84 8.17 20.23
CA VAL A 350 -12.54 8.72 19.81
C VAL A 350 -12.61 9.06 18.34
N ALA A 351 -12.36 10.32 18.00
CA ALA A 351 -12.23 10.74 16.61
C ALA A 351 -10.87 10.33 16.05
N PHE A 352 -10.90 9.69 14.91
CA PHE A 352 -9.72 9.16 14.22
C PHE A 352 -9.64 9.68 12.79
N LYS A 353 -8.46 10.15 12.41
CA LYS A 353 -8.11 10.53 11.04
C LYS A 353 -6.80 9.85 10.67
N TYR A 354 -6.66 9.40 9.43
CA TYR A 354 -5.44 8.72 9.03
C TYR A 354 -5.01 9.00 7.60
N SER A 355 -3.70 8.90 7.39
CA SER A 355 -3.01 8.83 6.11
C SER A 355 -1.93 7.74 6.24
N ILE A 356 -2.18 6.57 5.66
CA ILE A 356 -1.30 5.39 5.73
C ILE A 356 -0.69 5.10 4.37
N GLY A 357 0.50 4.47 4.38
CA GLY A 357 1.26 4.19 3.16
C GLY A 357 1.69 5.44 2.41
N GLY A 358 1.90 6.56 3.13
CA GLY A 358 2.25 7.84 2.50
C GLY A 358 1.12 8.42 1.64
N GLY A 359 -0.14 8.22 2.05
CA GLY A 359 -1.32 8.77 1.38
C GLY A 359 -2.07 7.78 0.47
N TYR A 360 -1.63 6.54 0.38
CA TYR A 360 -2.35 5.53 -0.42
C TYR A 360 -3.71 5.13 0.15
N LYS A 361 -3.84 5.19 1.46
CA LYS A 361 -5.11 5.02 2.13
C LYS A 361 -5.32 6.15 3.12
N THR A 362 -6.35 6.94 2.94
CA THR A 362 -6.70 8.07 3.79
C THR A 362 -8.14 7.95 4.25
N SER A 363 -8.42 8.45 5.45
CA SER A 363 -9.80 8.64 5.89
C SER A 363 -10.46 9.80 5.13
N ASN A 364 -11.76 9.74 4.95
CA ASN A 364 -12.54 10.86 4.46
C ASN A 364 -12.95 11.77 5.63
N GLY A 365 -11.97 12.56 6.13
CA GLY A 365 -12.12 13.33 7.37
C GLY A 365 -12.03 12.45 8.62
N TRP A 366 -12.76 12.84 9.67
CA TRP A 366 -12.76 12.17 10.97
C TRP A 366 -13.81 11.05 11.03
N GLU A 367 -13.40 9.87 11.48
CA GLU A 367 -14.24 8.68 11.64
C GLU A 367 -14.06 8.04 13.03
N PRO A 368 -14.93 7.10 13.47
CA PRO A 368 -14.71 6.33 14.70
C PRO A 368 -13.37 5.60 14.67
N LEU A 369 -12.65 5.58 15.79
CA LEU A 369 -11.42 4.81 15.90
C LEU A 369 -11.70 3.32 15.77
N GLY A 370 -10.98 2.65 14.89
CA GLY A 370 -11.05 1.21 14.68
C GLY A 370 -9.95 0.72 13.76
N PRO A 371 -9.86 -0.57 13.47
CA PRO A 371 -8.89 -1.13 12.54
C PRO A 371 -8.99 -0.50 11.15
N THR A 372 -7.90 0.08 10.66
CA THR A 372 -7.88 0.81 9.38
C THR A 372 -6.67 0.50 8.51
N GLY A 373 -5.82 -0.41 8.93
CA GLY A 373 -4.66 -0.83 8.14
C GLY A 373 -5.03 -1.36 6.77
N PHE A 374 -4.05 -1.52 5.90
CA PHE A 374 -4.20 -2.30 4.69
C PHE A 374 -4.47 -3.77 5.08
N TYR A 375 -5.16 -4.54 4.24
CA TYR A 375 -5.23 -5.99 4.35
C TYR A 375 -5.73 -6.53 5.73
N ASP A 376 -6.70 -5.84 6.34
CA ASP A 376 -7.28 -6.20 7.65
C ASP A 376 -6.26 -6.12 8.81
N THR A 377 -5.46 -5.07 8.83
CA THR A 377 -4.48 -4.78 9.87
C THR A 377 -4.85 -3.55 10.72
N PHE A 378 -4.13 -3.35 11.82
CA PHE A 378 -4.27 -2.21 12.72
C PHE A 378 -2.92 -1.85 13.33
N GLY A 379 -2.77 -0.64 13.84
CA GLY A 379 -1.57 -0.21 14.56
C GLY A 379 -1.82 0.06 16.05
N PRO A 380 -0.86 0.64 16.75
CA PRO A 380 -0.93 0.88 18.19
C PRO A 380 -2.00 1.89 18.62
N GLU A 381 -2.63 2.60 17.70
CA GLU A 381 -3.66 3.60 17.98
C GLU A 381 -4.85 3.06 18.79
N LEU A 382 -5.20 1.78 18.62
CA LEU A 382 -6.35 1.18 19.29
C LEU A 382 -6.12 1.06 20.80
N SER A 383 -5.04 0.43 21.20
CA SER A 383 -4.67 0.26 22.61
C SER A 383 -4.19 1.57 23.23
N PHE A 384 -3.50 2.44 22.47
CA PHE A 384 -3.12 3.78 22.91
C PHE A 384 -4.34 4.59 23.38
N ALA A 385 -5.37 4.69 22.55
CA ALA A 385 -6.59 5.39 22.91
C ALA A 385 -7.31 4.74 24.09
N SER A 386 -7.44 3.42 24.07
CA SER A 386 -8.08 2.66 25.15
C SER A 386 -7.42 2.91 26.50
N THR A 387 -6.09 2.93 26.54
CA THR A 387 -5.31 3.20 27.77
C THR A 387 -5.49 4.63 28.27
N LEU A 388 -5.65 5.61 27.38
CA LEU A 388 -5.87 7.02 27.75
C LEU A 388 -7.30 7.33 28.20
N GLN A 389 -8.28 6.58 27.69
CA GLN A 389 -9.70 6.83 28.00
C GLN A 389 -9.96 6.72 29.50
N GLY A 390 -10.61 7.74 30.07
CA GLY A 390 -10.87 7.84 31.50
C GLY A 390 -9.69 8.28 32.37
N LYS A 391 -8.46 8.30 31.81
CA LYS A 391 -7.25 8.76 32.53
C LYS A 391 -6.83 10.18 32.13
N VAL A 392 -7.31 10.68 30.99
CA VAL A 392 -7.10 12.07 30.56
C VAL A 392 -8.40 12.85 30.63
N THR A 393 -8.29 14.13 30.98
CA THR A 393 -9.44 15.06 31.00
C THR A 393 -9.68 15.57 29.57
N GLY A 394 -10.95 15.63 29.16
CA GLY A 394 -11.37 16.11 27.86
C GLY A 394 -11.49 14.99 26.82
N ASN A 395 -11.78 15.39 25.60
CA ASN A 395 -11.94 14.47 24.48
C ASN A 395 -10.57 14.09 23.89
N ILE A 396 -10.47 12.89 23.31
CA ILE A 396 -9.27 12.38 22.67
C ILE A 396 -9.52 12.25 21.17
N ALA A 397 -8.68 12.87 20.35
CA ALA A 397 -8.62 12.63 18.93
C ALA A 397 -7.23 12.10 18.55
N ILE A 398 -7.19 11.19 17.58
CA ILE A 398 -5.95 10.62 17.05
C ILE A 398 -5.88 10.91 15.56
N ALA A 399 -4.74 11.45 15.12
CA ALA A 399 -4.39 11.56 13.70
C ALA A 399 -3.14 10.71 13.41
N LYS A 400 -3.27 9.74 12.53
CA LYS A 400 -2.20 8.77 12.21
C LYS A 400 -1.63 9.05 10.83
N PHE A 401 -0.31 9.26 10.77
CA PHE A 401 0.42 9.43 9.52
C PHE A 401 1.58 8.43 9.47
N THR A 402 1.50 7.44 8.58
CA THR A 402 2.50 6.36 8.53
C THR A 402 2.89 6.01 7.09
N HIS A 403 4.08 5.38 6.97
CA HIS A 403 4.52 4.78 5.72
C HIS A 403 5.46 3.60 6.00
N SER A 404 4.97 2.37 5.91
CA SER A 404 5.72 1.15 6.21
C SER A 404 7.02 1.02 5.40
N GLY A 405 7.01 1.43 4.15
CA GLY A 405 8.18 1.36 3.26
C GLY A 405 9.20 2.48 3.40
N SER A 406 9.01 3.46 4.31
CA SER A 406 9.92 4.61 4.45
C SER A 406 11.14 4.33 5.32
N GLN A 407 12.16 5.19 5.21
CA GLN A 407 13.30 5.32 6.10
C GLN A 407 13.27 6.70 6.77
N MET A 408 14.03 6.88 7.84
CA MET A 408 14.06 8.14 8.60
C MET A 408 14.48 9.36 7.76
N ASN A 409 15.34 9.18 6.76
CA ASN A 409 15.73 10.25 5.85
C ASN A 409 14.58 10.74 4.95
N ASP A 410 13.56 9.91 4.69
CA ASP A 410 12.34 10.32 3.96
C ASP A 410 11.49 11.31 4.78
N TRP A 411 11.69 11.36 6.10
CA TRP A 411 10.99 12.22 7.06
C TRP A 411 11.73 13.50 7.41
N THR A 412 12.94 13.70 6.90
CA THR A 412 13.72 14.92 7.16
C THR A 412 13.16 16.11 6.38
N PRO A 413 13.32 17.34 6.88
CA PRO A 413 12.92 18.54 6.14
C PRO A 413 13.58 18.69 4.76
N GLN A 414 14.80 18.20 4.63
CA GLN A 414 15.56 18.17 3.38
C GLN A 414 15.04 17.12 2.40
N GLY A 415 14.42 16.07 2.94
CA GLY A 415 13.96 14.92 2.17
C GLY A 415 15.10 14.13 1.55
N THR A 416 14.73 13.32 0.57
CA THR A 416 15.66 12.53 -0.25
C THR A 416 15.55 12.92 -1.72
N ALA A 417 16.43 12.39 -2.57
CA ALA A 417 16.33 12.57 -4.03
C ALA A 417 15.01 12.05 -4.61
N ALA A 418 14.32 11.16 -3.89
CA ALA A 418 12.97 10.70 -4.21
C ALA A 418 11.93 11.73 -3.80
N LYS A 419 11.63 12.64 -4.69
CA LYS A 419 10.62 13.69 -4.44
C LYS A 419 9.25 13.15 -4.04
N ASP A 420 8.89 11.96 -4.49
CA ASP A 420 7.63 11.26 -4.16
C ASP A 420 7.61 10.63 -2.76
N ARG A 421 8.72 10.64 -2.05
CA ARG A 421 8.87 10.16 -0.67
C ARG A 421 9.33 11.22 0.32
N ASN A 422 9.27 12.48 -0.02
CA ASN A 422 9.48 13.54 0.96
C ASN A 422 8.24 13.65 1.84
N LEU A 423 8.22 12.88 2.92
CA LEU A 423 7.06 12.75 3.80
C LEU A 423 6.91 13.95 4.74
N TYR A 424 7.98 14.66 5.06
CA TYR A 424 7.94 15.76 6.02
C TYR A 424 6.92 16.87 5.69
N PRO A 425 6.89 17.44 4.47
CA PRO A 425 5.90 18.47 4.15
C PRO A 425 4.47 17.96 4.24
N GLN A 426 4.22 16.71 3.83
CA GLN A 426 2.91 16.08 3.91
C GLN A 426 2.50 15.82 5.36
N PHE A 427 3.45 15.41 6.20
CA PHE A 427 3.26 15.18 7.63
C PHE A 427 2.84 16.47 8.36
N ILE A 428 3.55 17.58 8.13
CA ILE A 428 3.21 18.87 8.74
C ILE A 428 1.85 19.38 8.25
N ALA A 429 1.59 19.30 6.94
CA ALA A 429 0.30 19.68 6.37
C ALA A 429 -0.85 18.86 6.98
N PHE A 430 -0.66 17.54 7.14
CA PHE A 430 -1.65 16.65 7.74
C PHE A 430 -1.97 17.01 9.19
N ILE A 431 -0.95 17.40 10.00
CA ILE A 431 -1.15 17.86 11.38
C ILE A 431 -1.96 19.16 11.39
N GLN A 432 -1.54 20.15 10.60
CA GLN A 432 -2.20 21.46 10.52
C GLN A 432 -3.66 21.34 10.06
N GLU A 433 -3.92 20.52 9.05
CA GLU A 433 -5.26 20.24 8.56
C GLU A 433 -6.12 19.55 9.64
N SER A 434 -5.55 18.57 10.35
CA SER A 434 -6.25 17.87 11.44
C SER A 434 -6.68 18.82 12.58
N ILE A 435 -5.81 19.77 12.95
CA ILE A 435 -6.14 20.81 13.93
C ILE A 435 -7.28 21.70 13.40
N LYS A 436 -7.11 22.24 12.18
CA LYS A 436 -8.09 23.13 11.55
C LYS A 436 -9.47 22.50 11.40
N GLU A 437 -9.55 21.22 11.06
CA GLU A 437 -10.83 20.52 10.95
C GLU A 437 -11.56 20.35 12.30
N LEU A 438 -10.83 20.08 13.38
CA LEU A 438 -11.42 20.02 14.74
C LEU A 438 -11.88 21.40 15.21
N GLU A 439 -11.09 22.44 14.96
CA GLU A 439 -11.46 23.82 15.24
C GLU A 439 -12.69 24.27 14.45
N ALA A 440 -12.79 23.89 13.18
CA ALA A 440 -13.96 24.15 12.35
C ALA A 440 -15.24 23.45 12.87
N LYS A 441 -15.10 22.35 13.60
CA LYS A 441 -16.20 21.70 14.33
C LYS A 441 -16.54 22.41 15.66
N GLY A 442 -15.79 23.45 16.02
CA GLY A 442 -16.02 24.28 17.20
C GLY A 442 -15.31 23.78 18.46
N HIS A 443 -14.22 23.05 18.35
CA HIS A 443 -13.44 22.53 19.47
C HIS A 443 -12.13 23.32 19.66
N PRO A 444 -11.81 23.81 20.87
CA PRO A 444 -10.44 24.15 21.20
C PRO A 444 -9.54 22.93 21.12
N VAL A 445 -8.41 23.03 20.40
CA VAL A 445 -7.51 21.89 20.15
C VAL A 445 -6.19 22.09 20.89
N GLU A 446 -5.80 21.13 21.70
CA GLU A 446 -4.46 21.00 22.27
C GLU A 446 -3.73 19.90 21.52
N LEU A 447 -2.65 20.23 20.80
CA LEU A 447 -1.74 19.22 20.26
C LEU A 447 -0.93 18.63 21.42
N ALA A 448 -1.41 17.48 21.94
CA ALA A 448 -0.91 16.87 23.17
C ALA A 448 0.46 16.21 23.01
N GLY A 449 0.83 15.83 21.78
CA GLY A 449 2.15 15.31 21.46
C GLY A 449 2.19 14.54 20.15
N ILE A 450 3.40 14.31 19.68
CA ILE A 450 3.69 13.41 18.56
C ILE A 450 4.25 12.10 19.12
N VAL A 451 3.62 11.00 18.79
CA VAL A 451 4.00 9.65 19.18
C VAL A 451 4.65 9.01 17.99
N TYR A 452 5.91 8.62 18.08
CA TYR A 452 6.70 8.17 16.95
C TYR A 452 7.44 6.86 17.25
N HIS A 453 7.35 5.90 16.36
CA HIS A 453 8.14 4.68 16.43
C HIS A 453 9.20 4.69 15.32
N VAL A 454 10.48 4.57 15.71
CA VAL A 454 11.63 4.65 14.79
C VAL A 454 11.68 3.46 13.85
N GLY A 455 12.03 3.71 12.61
CA GLY A 455 11.88 2.82 11.48
C GLY A 455 12.68 1.53 11.52
N GLU A 456 11.99 0.45 11.31
CA GLU A 456 12.55 -0.90 11.22
C GLU A 456 13.45 -1.03 10.00
N ASN A 457 13.13 -0.34 8.90
CA ASN A 457 13.95 -0.31 7.70
C ASN A 457 15.31 0.36 7.95
N ASP A 458 15.38 1.35 8.83
CA ASP A 458 16.63 1.99 9.24
C ASP A 458 17.46 1.03 10.08
N MET A 459 16.82 0.29 10.98
CA MET A 459 17.52 -0.68 11.83
C MET A 459 18.10 -1.85 11.04
N ALA A 460 17.47 -2.21 9.93
CA ALA A 460 17.90 -3.31 9.08
C ALA A 460 19.14 -3.00 8.21
N PHE A 461 19.48 -1.72 7.98
CA PHE A 461 20.56 -1.34 7.07
C PHE A 461 21.56 -0.40 7.75
N GLY A 462 22.84 -0.79 7.82
CA GLY A 462 23.89 -0.11 8.59
C GLY A 462 24.00 1.40 8.39
N PRO A 463 24.11 1.92 7.16
CA PRO A 463 24.19 3.35 6.88
C PRO A 463 22.98 4.15 7.38
N TYR A 464 21.77 3.59 7.31
CA TYR A 464 20.57 4.24 7.82
C TYR A 464 20.53 4.20 9.34
N ARG A 465 20.83 3.05 9.93
CA ARG A 465 20.88 2.86 11.38
C ARG A 465 21.81 3.88 12.05
N SER A 466 22.99 4.10 11.49
CA SER A 466 23.97 5.06 12.01
C SER A 466 23.49 6.52 12.00
N ASN A 467 22.55 6.86 11.14
CA ASN A 467 22.07 8.23 10.94
C ASN A 467 20.64 8.46 11.46
N ALA A 468 19.87 7.41 11.77
CA ALA A 468 18.45 7.51 12.08
C ALA A 468 18.15 8.50 13.22
N ALA A 469 18.90 8.47 14.32
CA ALA A 469 18.71 9.38 15.44
C ALA A 469 18.97 10.85 15.06
N LYS A 470 20.00 11.13 14.26
CA LYS A 470 20.31 12.48 13.77
C LYS A 470 19.21 13.01 12.83
N TRP A 471 18.71 12.17 11.95
CA TRP A 471 17.60 12.53 11.05
C TRP A 471 16.33 12.80 11.84
N LEU A 472 16.00 11.95 12.83
CA LEU A 472 14.87 12.17 13.71
C LEU A 472 15.01 13.49 14.48
N GLN A 473 16.17 13.80 15.05
CA GLN A 473 16.43 15.05 15.76
C GLN A 473 16.16 16.28 14.87
N SER A 474 16.57 16.23 13.60
CA SER A 474 16.30 17.27 12.62
C SER A 474 14.78 17.44 12.37
N THR A 475 14.07 16.32 12.25
CA THR A 475 12.60 16.30 12.07
C THR A 475 11.88 16.87 13.29
N VAL A 476 12.28 16.49 14.50
CA VAL A 476 11.73 17.02 15.76
C VAL A 476 11.92 18.54 15.84
N ALA A 477 13.14 19.02 15.65
CA ALA A 477 13.45 20.46 15.73
C ALA A 477 12.62 21.27 14.72
N LYS A 478 12.60 20.84 13.46
CA LYS A 478 11.88 21.55 12.41
C LYS A 478 10.36 21.50 12.59
N SER A 479 9.82 20.39 13.06
CA SER A 479 8.38 20.28 13.34
C SER A 479 7.90 21.25 14.43
N ARG A 480 8.70 21.46 15.46
CA ARG A 480 8.40 22.45 16.52
C ARG A 480 8.41 23.88 15.98
N GLU A 481 9.34 24.18 15.06
CA GLU A 481 9.39 25.46 14.37
C GLU A 481 8.15 25.67 13.48
N ASP A 482 7.87 24.73 12.59
CA ASP A 482 6.80 24.84 11.59
C ASP A 482 5.38 24.83 12.20
N LEU A 483 5.23 24.19 13.36
CA LEU A 483 3.99 24.19 14.13
C LEU A 483 3.92 25.34 15.15
N ALA A 484 4.96 26.16 15.29
CA ALA A 484 5.10 27.22 16.29
C ALA A 484 4.90 26.73 17.75
N LEU A 485 5.33 25.49 18.04
CA LEU A 485 5.19 24.84 19.34
C LEU A 485 6.56 24.36 19.85
N PRO A 486 7.43 25.24 20.36
CA PRO A 486 8.81 24.90 20.74
C PRO A 486 8.93 23.84 21.83
N ALA A 487 7.92 23.71 22.68
CA ALA A 487 7.85 22.71 23.76
C ALA A 487 7.02 21.46 23.40
N LEU A 488 6.67 21.27 22.10
CA LEU A 488 5.89 20.11 21.68
C LEU A 488 6.61 18.82 22.07
N LYS A 489 5.92 17.99 22.86
CA LYS A 489 6.44 16.70 23.29
C LYS A 489 6.45 15.69 22.15
N TRP A 490 7.57 15.00 22.01
CA TRP A 490 7.73 13.81 21.17
C TRP A 490 7.94 12.59 22.05
N PHE A 491 7.07 11.60 21.92
CA PHE A 491 7.14 10.31 22.60
C PHE A 491 7.71 9.30 21.58
N VAL A 492 8.97 8.98 21.75
CA VAL A 492 9.72 8.20 20.76
C VAL A 492 10.03 6.82 21.30
N SER A 493 9.56 5.80 20.61
CA SER A 493 9.90 4.41 20.89
C SER A 493 10.75 3.82 19.76
N GLN A 494 11.42 2.73 20.05
CA GLN A 494 12.25 2.02 19.12
C GLN A 494 12.31 0.54 19.47
N GLN A 495 12.14 -0.30 18.45
CA GLN A 495 12.48 -1.72 18.56
C GLN A 495 13.97 -1.87 18.34
N PRO A 496 14.72 -2.43 19.30
CA PRO A 496 16.15 -2.61 19.13
C PRO A 496 16.45 -3.62 18.01
N PRO A 497 17.61 -3.50 17.35
CA PRO A 497 18.08 -4.54 16.45
C PRO A 497 18.16 -5.85 17.21
N THR A 498 17.74 -6.93 16.56
CA THR A 498 17.85 -8.28 17.09
C THR A 498 19.26 -8.83 16.89
N ASP A 499 19.60 -9.97 17.50
CA ASP A 499 20.92 -10.62 17.40
C ASP A 499 21.24 -11.18 16.00
N GLU A 500 20.44 -10.85 15.00
CA GLU A 500 20.76 -11.20 13.64
C GLU A 500 22.10 -10.59 13.21
N LYS A 501 22.90 -11.38 12.51
CA LYS A 501 24.27 -11.16 12.01
C LYS A 501 24.63 -9.68 11.79
N GLY A 502 25.24 -9.07 12.78
CA GLY A 502 25.78 -7.71 12.69
C GLY A 502 24.78 -6.56 12.84
N LEU A 503 23.48 -6.81 13.02
CA LEU A 503 22.48 -5.78 13.24
C LEU A 503 22.62 -5.12 14.64
N ASN A 504 23.18 -5.82 15.61
CA ASN A 504 23.38 -5.37 16.98
C ASN A 504 24.66 -4.54 17.22
N ARG A 505 25.48 -4.28 16.19
CA ARG A 505 26.79 -3.62 16.35
C ARG A 505 26.70 -2.13 16.70
N ILE A 506 25.54 -1.49 16.47
CA ILE A 506 25.33 -0.07 16.76
C ILE A 506 24.19 0.04 17.75
N ASP A 507 24.48 0.55 18.93
CA ASP A 507 23.45 0.84 19.93
C ASP A 507 22.72 2.14 19.57
N VAL A 508 21.68 2.00 18.77
CA VAL A 508 20.83 3.13 18.36
C VAL A 508 19.99 3.67 19.51
N THR A 509 19.78 2.88 20.57
CA THR A 509 19.04 3.32 21.75
C THR A 509 19.85 4.30 22.59
N ALA A 510 21.18 4.16 22.61
CA ALA A 510 22.07 5.13 23.24
C ALA A 510 21.98 6.50 22.54
N ASN A 511 21.88 6.53 21.23
CA ASN A 511 21.72 7.79 20.47
C ASN A 511 20.41 8.49 20.82
N LEU A 512 19.29 7.77 20.92
CA LEU A 512 18.00 8.35 21.32
C LEU A 512 18.00 8.78 22.80
N ALA A 513 18.64 8.03 23.68
CA ALA A 513 18.82 8.40 25.07
C ALA A 513 19.63 9.70 25.24
N ALA A 514 20.64 9.92 24.40
CA ALA A 514 21.43 11.14 24.39
C ALA A 514 20.58 12.37 23.96
N ILE A 515 19.69 12.21 22.98
CA ILE A 515 18.74 13.26 22.59
C ILE A 515 17.79 13.58 23.76
N ALA A 516 17.22 12.56 24.41
CA ALA A 516 16.31 12.73 25.54
C ALA A 516 17.00 13.40 26.75
N ALA A 517 18.28 13.14 26.98
CA ALA A 517 19.04 13.81 28.03
C ALA A 517 19.28 15.31 27.76
N ALA A 518 19.32 15.71 26.51
CA ALA A 518 19.54 17.09 26.09
C ALA A 518 18.22 17.87 25.86
N ASP A 519 17.09 17.18 25.67
CA ASP A 519 15.80 17.77 25.34
C ASP A 519 14.68 17.16 26.21
N PRO A 520 14.20 17.86 27.25
CA PRO A 520 13.18 17.36 28.15
C PRO A 520 11.80 17.15 27.51
N ALA A 521 11.57 17.71 26.32
CA ALA A 521 10.37 17.49 25.56
C ALA A 521 10.51 16.33 24.54
N PHE A 522 11.65 15.65 24.52
CA PHE A 522 11.88 14.41 23.78
C PHE A 522 11.89 13.23 24.76
N ILE A 523 10.80 12.52 24.84
CA ILE A 523 10.60 11.42 25.77
C ILE A 523 10.94 10.11 25.06
N HIS A 524 12.04 9.47 25.46
CA HIS A 524 12.51 8.21 24.88
C HIS A 524 11.95 7.01 25.63
N LEU A 525 11.17 6.18 24.95
CA LEU A 525 10.63 4.92 25.45
C LEU A 525 11.39 3.74 24.83
N LYS A 526 11.97 2.91 25.67
CA LYS A 526 12.62 1.67 25.24
C LYS A 526 11.60 0.55 25.12
N ALA A 527 11.34 0.08 23.91
CA ALA A 527 10.38 -1.00 23.65
C ALA A 527 11.06 -2.40 23.60
N PHE A 528 11.88 -2.73 24.62
CA PHE A 528 12.71 -3.94 24.61
C PHE A 528 11.98 -5.24 24.93
N ASN A 529 10.87 -5.19 25.63
CA ASN A 529 10.17 -6.38 26.14
C ASN A 529 8.95 -6.77 25.29
N LEU A 530 8.81 -6.18 24.10
CA LEU A 530 7.69 -6.50 23.23
C LEU A 530 7.87 -7.88 22.58
N PRO A 531 6.83 -8.71 22.49
CA PRO A 531 6.89 -9.98 21.79
C PRO A 531 7.35 -9.78 20.34
N GLN A 532 8.38 -10.49 19.94
CA GLN A 532 8.95 -10.44 18.60
C GLN A 532 8.74 -11.75 17.87
N GLN A 533 8.52 -11.68 16.60
CA GLN A 533 8.50 -12.87 15.77
C GLN A 533 9.93 -13.24 15.37
N LYS A 534 10.55 -14.15 16.15
CA LYS A 534 11.88 -14.74 15.86
C LYS A 534 12.88 -13.74 15.27
N GLU A 535 13.40 -12.86 16.11
CA GLU A 535 14.47 -11.94 15.73
C GLU A 535 14.13 -10.92 14.66
N LYS A 536 12.86 -10.70 14.37
CA LYS A 536 12.40 -9.71 13.37
C LYS A 536 12.11 -8.37 14.01
N LEU A 537 12.49 -7.30 13.32
CA LEU A 537 12.22 -5.93 13.73
C LEU A 537 10.72 -5.58 13.66
N VAL A 538 9.99 -6.22 12.78
CA VAL A 538 8.53 -6.02 12.64
C VAL A 538 7.81 -6.92 13.62
N ILE A 539 7.05 -6.29 14.52
CA ILE A 539 6.34 -6.94 15.63
C ILE A 539 4.91 -7.35 15.25
N THR A 540 4.36 -8.28 16.01
CA THR A 540 3.06 -8.91 15.73
C THR A 540 1.92 -8.28 16.53
N THR A 541 0.72 -8.78 16.37
CA THR A 541 -0.53 -8.30 16.97
C THR A 541 -0.44 -8.01 18.46
N GLU A 542 0.01 -8.96 19.28
CA GLU A 542 0.15 -8.76 20.73
C GLU A 542 1.15 -7.65 21.07
N ALA A 543 2.29 -7.60 20.38
CA ALA A 543 3.30 -6.58 20.60
C ALA A 543 2.86 -5.19 20.14
N ILE A 544 2.04 -5.09 19.10
CA ILE A 544 1.43 -3.81 18.66
C ILE A 544 0.46 -3.29 19.73
N VAL A 545 -0.35 -4.16 20.34
CA VAL A 545 -1.21 -3.78 21.46
C VAL A 545 -0.38 -3.26 22.63
N GLN A 546 0.65 -3.99 23.05
CA GLN A 546 1.55 -3.58 24.13
C GLN A 546 2.29 -2.28 23.80
N LEU A 547 2.72 -2.08 22.56
CA LEU A 547 3.36 -0.82 22.13
C LEU A 547 2.43 0.37 22.34
N GLY A 548 1.16 0.27 21.98
CA GLY A 548 0.18 1.34 22.19
C GLY A 548 -0.05 1.64 23.66
N GLU A 549 -0.14 0.61 24.51
CA GLU A 549 -0.24 0.75 25.98
C GLU A 549 0.96 1.50 26.56
N LEU A 550 2.19 1.05 26.22
CA LEU A 550 3.43 1.69 26.69
C LEU A 550 3.57 3.14 26.25
N LEU A 551 3.19 3.46 25.02
CA LEU A 551 3.21 4.83 24.50
C LEU A 551 2.21 5.72 25.22
N ALA A 552 1.02 5.20 25.55
CA ALA A 552 0.02 5.93 26.32
C ALA A 552 0.46 6.15 27.76
N GLU A 553 1.06 5.15 28.42
CA GLU A 553 1.62 5.26 29.76
C GLU A 553 2.74 6.30 29.79
N SER A 554 3.64 6.31 28.83
CA SER A 554 4.70 7.32 28.70
C SER A 554 4.13 8.76 28.65
N TYR A 555 3.01 8.96 27.97
CA TYR A 555 2.32 10.26 28.01
C TYR A 555 1.75 10.58 29.39
N LEU A 556 1.12 9.62 30.06
CA LEU A 556 0.55 9.81 31.40
C LEU A 556 1.63 10.16 32.43
N ASP A 557 2.77 9.49 32.37
CA ASP A 557 3.90 9.72 33.28
C ASP A 557 4.63 11.05 33.03
N SER A 558 4.45 11.63 31.85
CA SER A 558 5.06 12.91 31.46
C SER A 558 4.28 14.15 31.90
N LYS A 559 3.10 13.97 32.54
CA LYS A 559 2.30 15.07 33.08
C LYS A 559 2.85 15.51 34.40
#